data_eb30d25081e8ba833091937692a22c9d
#
_entry.id   eb30d25081e8ba833091937692a22c9d
#
_cell.length_a   1.000
_cell.length_b   1.000
_cell.length_c   1.000
_cell.angle_alpha   90.00
_cell.angle_beta   90.00
_cell.angle_gamma   90.00
#
_symmetry.space_group_name_H-M   'P 1'
#
loop_
_entity.id
_entity.type
_entity.pdbx_description
1 polymer ?
#
loop_
_entity_poly.entity_id
_entity_poly.type
_entity_poly.pdbx_seq_one_letter_code
_entity_poly.pdbx_strand_id
1 'polypeptide(L)'
;MAITLDHSEANALSWSDASPAKGVTSWATIDAGAGSYYDYVNVQLAIAMDANIDGAGVDIKARFSADSGTVDSDTNITLFTCVAAELTRTYTLQLNKFNFVEIGVFNNTTTEGEVTPTGKWEGVKVTDS
;
A
#
# COMPACT_ATOMS: atom_id res chain seq x y z
N MET A 1 -27.58 21.59 -1.42
CA MET A 1 -26.74 20.49 -1.92
C MET A 1 -25.66 20.21 -0.88
N ALA A 2 -25.66 19.05 -0.30
CA ALA A 2 -24.66 18.64 0.66
C ALA A 2 -23.79 17.53 0.08
N ILE A 3 -22.49 17.63 0.24
CA ILE A 3 -21.55 16.57 -0.13
C ILE A 3 -21.26 15.78 1.14
N THR A 4 -21.47 14.48 1.07
CA THR A 4 -21.20 13.55 2.17
C THR A 4 -20.09 12.61 1.77
N LEU A 5 -19.15 12.36 2.67
CA LEU A 5 -18.10 11.38 2.53
C LEU A 5 -18.46 10.15 3.37
N ASP A 6 -18.81 9.07 2.70
CA ASP A 6 -19.12 7.81 3.37
C ASP A 6 -17.87 6.94 3.41
N HIS A 7 -17.38 6.67 4.62
CA HIS A 7 -16.21 5.84 4.87
C HIS A 7 -16.62 4.40 5.13
N SER A 8 -15.94 3.46 4.50
CA SER A 8 -16.05 2.06 4.90
C SER A 8 -15.36 1.84 6.24
N GLU A 9 -15.57 0.67 6.84
CA GLU A 9 -14.74 0.27 7.98
C GLU A 9 -13.28 0.14 7.54
N ALA A 10 -12.37 0.39 8.49
CA ALA A 10 -10.96 0.19 8.25
C ALA A 10 -10.65 -1.30 8.15
N ASN A 11 -9.92 -1.68 7.11
CA ASN A 11 -9.50 -3.05 6.85
C ASN A 11 -7.99 -3.15 7.02
N ALA A 12 -7.53 -4.16 7.77
CA ALA A 12 -6.10 -4.41 7.90
C ALA A 12 -5.52 -4.90 6.57
N LEU A 13 -4.32 -4.43 6.25
CA LEU A 13 -3.56 -4.96 5.13
C LEU A 13 -2.90 -6.27 5.54
N SER A 14 -3.09 -7.29 4.72
CA SER A 14 -2.49 -8.60 4.90
C SER A 14 -1.34 -8.77 3.91
N TRP A 15 -0.13 -8.84 4.42
CA TRP A 15 1.09 -8.88 3.60
C TRP A 15 1.46 -10.32 3.26
N SER A 16 1.88 -10.54 2.02
CA SER A 16 2.32 -11.87 1.55
C SER A 16 3.57 -12.35 2.29
N ASP A 17 4.39 -11.43 2.76
CA ASP A 17 5.53 -11.69 3.63
C ASP A 17 5.55 -10.62 4.73
N ALA A 18 5.48 -11.05 5.97
CA ALA A 18 5.46 -10.14 7.12
C ALA A 18 6.77 -9.36 7.31
N SER A 19 7.87 -9.88 6.79
CA SER A 19 9.19 -9.25 6.91
C SER A 19 10.02 -9.57 5.67
N PRO A 20 9.82 -8.83 4.56
CA PRO A 20 10.52 -9.10 3.31
C PRO A 20 12.03 -8.93 3.48
N ALA A 21 12.77 -9.96 3.06
CA ALA A 21 14.21 -9.93 3.02
C ALA A 21 14.72 -9.02 1.90
N LYS A 22 16.00 -8.72 1.94
CA LYS A 22 16.71 -7.99 0.90
C LYS A 22 16.38 -8.52 -0.49
N GLY A 23 15.98 -7.63 -1.39
CA GLY A 23 15.61 -7.95 -2.76
C GLY A 23 14.22 -8.57 -2.93
N VAL A 24 13.42 -8.66 -1.88
CA VAL A 24 12.08 -9.25 -1.91
C VAL A 24 11.02 -8.16 -1.79
N THR A 25 9.95 -8.31 -2.57
CA THR A 25 8.76 -7.46 -2.47
C THR A 25 7.66 -8.22 -1.75
N SER A 26 7.10 -7.63 -0.71
CA SER A 26 5.87 -8.11 -0.07
C SER A 26 4.69 -7.31 -0.56
N TRP A 27 3.59 -7.99 -0.90
CA TRP A 27 2.39 -7.40 -1.45
C TRP A 27 1.21 -7.54 -0.50
N ALA A 28 0.41 -6.49 -0.41
CA ALA A 28 -0.88 -6.51 0.28
C ALA A 28 -1.97 -6.09 -0.70
N THR A 29 -3.07 -6.82 -0.69
CA THR A 29 -4.18 -6.62 -1.61
C THR A 29 -5.23 -5.69 -1.02
N ILE A 30 -5.68 -4.74 -1.82
CA ILE A 30 -6.86 -3.92 -1.55
C ILE A 30 -7.90 -4.29 -2.61
N ASP A 31 -8.92 -5.00 -2.19
CA ASP A 31 -10.02 -5.42 -3.06
C ASP A 31 -11.28 -4.64 -2.67
N ALA A 32 -11.66 -3.68 -3.50
CA ALA A 32 -12.88 -2.90 -3.29
C ALA A 32 -14.16 -3.69 -3.64
N GLY A 33 -13.99 -4.85 -4.27
CA GLY A 33 -15.08 -5.76 -4.61
C GLY A 33 -15.91 -5.32 -5.79
N ALA A 34 -16.51 -6.30 -6.47
CA ALA A 34 -17.50 -6.05 -7.51
C ALA A 34 -18.80 -5.54 -6.86
N GLY A 35 -19.21 -4.34 -7.22
CA GLY A 35 -20.43 -3.72 -6.69
C GLY A 35 -20.22 -2.78 -5.50
N SER A 36 -19.02 -2.71 -4.94
CA SER A 36 -18.66 -1.70 -3.94
C SER A 36 -17.74 -0.68 -4.59
N TYR A 37 -18.33 0.36 -5.13
CA TYR A 37 -17.55 1.41 -5.79
C TYR A 37 -17.20 2.48 -4.78
N TYR A 38 -15.92 2.67 -4.58
CA TYR A 38 -15.39 3.81 -3.86
C TYR A 38 -14.86 4.84 -4.84
N ASP A 39 -14.99 6.11 -4.50
CA ASP A 39 -14.42 7.18 -5.32
C ASP A 39 -12.90 7.25 -5.11
N TYR A 40 -12.47 6.91 -3.92
CA TYR A 40 -11.05 6.74 -3.60
C TYR A 40 -10.87 5.82 -2.38
N VAL A 41 -9.64 5.42 -2.17
CA VAL A 41 -9.22 4.58 -1.04
C VAL A 41 -8.11 5.31 -0.30
N ASN A 42 -8.26 5.45 1.01
CA ASN A 42 -7.20 5.93 1.88
C ASN A 42 -6.42 4.74 2.41
N VAL A 43 -5.12 4.76 2.25
CA VAL A 43 -4.20 3.74 2.74
C VAL A 43 -3.26 4.37 3.74
N GLN A 44 -3.18 3.79 4.92
CA GLN A 44 -2.22 4.17 5.94
C GLN A 44 -1.21 3.05 6.11
N LEU A 45 0.06 3.37 5.84
CA LEU A 45 1.18 2.43 5.92
C LEU A 45 2.09 2.84 7.07
N ALA A 46 2.53 1.88 7.85
CA ALA A 46 3.62 2.04 8.79
C ALA A 46 4.73 1.06 8.42
N ILE A 47 5.92 1.58 8.14
CA ILE A 47 7.09 0.81 7.74
C ILE A 47 8.10 0.87 8.87
N ALA A 48 8.27 -0.23 9.58
CA ALA A 48 9.32 -0.38 10.58
C ALA A 48 10.57 -0.95 9.91
N MET A 49 11.70 -0.32 10.13
CA MET A 49 12.98 -0.71 9.55
C MET A 49 13.99 -1.01 10.65
N ASP A 50 14.76 -2.07 10.47
CA ASP A 50 15.91 -2.36 11.32
C ASP A 50 16.95 -1.25 11.23
N ALA A 51 17.69 -1.01 12.30
CA ALA A 51 18.77 -0.03 12.36
C ALA A 51 19.92 -0.32 11.37
N ASN A 52 20.01 -1.55 10.86
CA ASN A 52 21.01 -1.95 9.86
C ASN A 52 20.60 -1.66 8.41
N ILE A 53 19.41 -1.18 8.18
CA ILE A 53 18.95 -0.80 6.83
C ILE A 53 19.82 0.33 6.31
N ASP A 54 20.35 0.17 5.11
CA ASP A 54 21.22 1.18 4.50
C ASP A 54 20.45 2.26 3.71
N GLY A 55 21.19 3.20 3.12
CA GLY A 55 20.64 4.36 2.43
C GLY A 55 19.79 4.06 1.18
N ALA A 56 19.81 2.85 0.65
CA ALA A 56 18.95 2.48 -0.47
C ALA A 56 17.49 2.35 -0.04
N GLY A 57 17.25 1.99 1.23
CA GLY A 57 15.94 2.05 1.85
C GLY A 57 14.94 1.03 1.32
N VAL A 58 13.69 1.46 1.27
CA VAL A 58 12.56 0.63 0.92
C VAL A 58 11.70 1.34 -0.12
N ASP A 59 11.40 0.67 -1.22
CA ASP A 59 10.50 1.21 -2.25
C ASP A 59 9.07 0.79 -1.99
N ILE A 60 8.16 1.74 -1.99
CA ILE A 60 6.72 1.50 -1.93
C ILE A 60 6.19 1.49 -3.36
N LYS A 61 5.57 0.38 -3.72
CA LYS A 61 5.10 0.11 -5.06
C LYS A 61 3.59 -0.10 -5.10
N ALA A 62 3.01 0.07 -6.27
CA ALA A 62 1.62 -0.30 -6.53
C ALA A 62 1.51 -0.99 -7.87
N ARG A 63 0.61 -1.94 -7.96
CA ARG A 63 0.18 -2.54 -9.22
C ARG A 63 -1.33 -2.71 -9.23
N PHE A 64 -1.92 -2.54 -10.38
CA PHE A 64 -3.35 -2.37 -10.54
C PHE A 64 -3.95 -3.50 -11.37
N SER A 65 -5.24 -3.71 -11.19
CA SER A 65 -6.04 -4.58 -12.05
C SER A 65 -7.30 -3.84 -12.47
N ALA A 66 -7.65 -3.96 -13.74
CA ALA A 66 -8.89 -3.43 -14.28
C ALA A 66 -10.10 -4.35 -13.99
N ASP A 67 -9.86 -5.59 -13.63
CA ASP A 67 -10.88 -6.64 -13.54
C ASP A 67 -10.97 -7.32 -12.17
N SER A 68 -10.60 -6.71 -11.13
CA SER A 68 -10.76 -7.20 -9.72
C SER A 68 -10.31 -8.64 -9.43
N GLY A 69 -9.29 -9.13 -10.03
CA GLY A 69 -8.84 -10.51 -9.72
C GLY A 69 -7.40 -10.80 -10.04
N THR A 70 -6.88 -10.20 -11.08
CA THR A 70 -5.51 -10.45 -11.53
C THR A 70 -4.81 -9.13 -11.75
N VAL A 71 -3.75 -8.89 -11.02
CA VAL A 71 -2.95 -7.69 -11.25
C VAL A 71 -2.15 -7.81 -12.53
N ASP A 72 -2.10 -6.71 -13.25
CA ASP A 72 -1.27 -6.58 -14.43
C ASP A 72 0.16 -6.23 -13.98
N SER A 73 1.09 -7.11 -14.28
CA SER A 73 2.50 -6.90 -13.90
C SER A 73 3.13 -5.68 -14.55
N ASP A 74 2.60 -5.27 -15.70
CA ASP A 74 3.11 -4.11 -16.42
C ASP A 74 2.69 -2.78 -15.78
N THR A 75 1.74 -2.81 -14.84
CA THR A 75 1.33 -1.62 -14.09
C THR A 75 2.10 -1.40 -12.79
N ASN A 76 3.16 -2.16 -12.55
CA ASN A 76 3.99 -2.00 -11.36
C ASN A 76 4.73 -0.66 -11.40
N ILE A 77 4.37 0.23 -10.49
CA ILE A 77 4.97 1.57 -10.36
C ILE A 77 5.56 1.75 -8.97
N THR A 78 6.66 2.49 -8.89
CA THR A 78 7.21 2.94 -7.60
C THR A 78 6.54 4.25 -7.22
N LEU A 79 5.84 4.27 -6.10
CA LEU A 79 5.17 5.45 -5.59
C LEU A 79 6.16 6.41 -4.92
N PHE A 80 6.99 5.86 -4.05
CA PHE A 80 8.04 6.61 -3.35
C PHE A 80 9.03 5.65 -2.70
N THR A 81 10.16 6.20 -2.24
CA THR A 81 11.20 5.44 -1.53
C THR A 81 11.35 5.99 -0.12
N CYS A 82 11.32 5.09 0.87
CA CYS A 82 11.61 5.41 2.25
C CYS A 82 13.10 5.31 2.49
N VAL A 83 13.75 6.41 2.86
CA VAL A 83 15.18 6.38 3.15
C VAL A 83 15.48 5.85 4.55
N ALA A 84 16.62 5.22 4.69
CA ALA A 84 17.01 4.40 5.83
C ALA A 84 17.30 5.14 7.16
N ALA A 85 17.24 6.46 7.19
CA ALA A 85 17.57 7.24 8.38
C ALA A 85 16.47 7.19 9.47
N GLU A 86 15.35 6.57 9.19
CA GLU A 86 14.20 6.53 10.08
C GLU A 86 13.80 5.08 10.37
N LEU A 87 13.75 4.73 11.64
CA LEU A 87 13.47 3.37 12.09
C LEU A 87 11.99 2.99 11.93
N THR A 88 11.10 3.96 11.93
CA THR A 88 9.66 3.75 11.68
C THR A 88 9.10 4.98 11.00
N ARG A 89 8.34 4.75 9.94
CA ARG A 89 7.70 5.83 9.20
C ARG A 89 6.25 5.48 8.87
N THR A 90 5.37 6.46 9.01
CA THR A 90 3.95 6.33 8.65
C THR A 90 3.65 7.19 7.43
N TYR A 91 2.96 6.60 6.47
CA TYR A 91 2.55 7.27 5.24
C TYR A 91 1.05 7.15 5.07
N THR A 92 0.44 8.19 4.52
CA THR A 92 -0.95 8.16 4.08
C THR A 92 -0.99 8.35 2.57
N LEU A 93 -1.62 7.41 1.89
CA LEU A 93 -1.78 7.42 0.44
C LEU A 93 -3.26 7.53 0.11
N GLN A 94 -3.59 8.33 -0.88
CA GLN A 94 -4.91 8.38 -1.46
C GLN A 94 -4.85 7.84 -2.89
N LEU A 95 -5.60 6.79 -3.15
CA LEU A 95 -5.60 6.09 -4.41
C LEU A 95 -6.98 6.20 -5.06
N ASN A 96 -7.04 6.65 -6.31
CA ASN A 96 -8.28 6.92 -7.03
C ASN A 96 -8.65 5.80 -7.99
N LYS A 97 -9.92 5.46 -8.00
CA LYS A 97 -10.61 4.67 -9.05
C LYS A 97 -9.97 3.36 -9.49
N PHE A 98 -10.00 2.35 -8.64
CA PHE A 98 -9.73 0.98 -9.05
C PHE A 98 -10.50 0.00 -8.18
N ASN A 99 -10.83 -1.14 -8.77
CA ASN A 99 -11.51 -2.21 -8.04
C ASN A 99 -10.51 -3.09 -7.28
N PHE A 100 -9.28 -3.16 -7.76
CA PHE A 100 -8.26 -4.03 -7.19
C PHE A 100 -6.88 -3.41 -7.36
N VAL A 101 -6.16 -3.27 -6.25
CA VAL A 101 -4.79 -2.79 -6.24
C VAL A 101 -3.97 -3.57 -5.23
N GLU A 102 -2.73 -3.82 -5.54
CA GLU A 102 -1.77 -4.33 -4.57
C GLU A 102 -0.74 -3.26 -4.24
N ILE A 103 -0.48 -3.08 -2.96
CA ILE A 103 0.59 -2.23 -2.46
C ILE A 103 1.77 -3.12 -2.13
N GLY A 104 2.94 -2.79 -2.66
CA GLY A 104 4.16 -3.54 -2.46
C GLY A 104 5.17 -2.78 -1.62
N VAL A 105 5.87 -3.52 -0.78
CA VAL A 105 7.02 -3.03 -0.03
C VAL A 105 8.24 -3.82 -0.48
N PHE A 106 9.13 -3.17 -1.19
CA PHE A 106 10.36 -3.77 -1.72
C PHE A 106 11.55 -3.36 -0.86
N ASN A 107 12.18 -4.36 -0.26
CA ASN A 107 13.40 -4.14 0.51
C ASN A 107 14.59 -3.98 -0.45
N ASN A 108 14.89 -2.74 -0.82
CA ASN A 108 15.93 -2.38 -1.78
C ASN A 108 17.28 -2.11 -1.10
N THR A 109 17.50 -2.65 0.08
CA THR A 109 18.76 -2.44 0.81
C THR A 109 19.89 -3.29 0.24
N THR A 110 21.12 -2.84 0.39
CA THR A 110 22.30 -3.60 -0.01
C THR A 110 22.84 -4.47 1.13
N THR A 111 22.48 -4.14 2.36
CA THR A 111 22.79 -4.91 3.55
C THR A 111 21.56 -5.65 4.05
N GLU A 112 21.74 -6.76 4.73
CA GLU A 112 20.64 -7.48 5.35
C GLU A 112 20.05 -6.65 6.48
N GLY A 113 18.75 -6.49 6.47
CA GLY A 113 17.98 -5.80 7.50
C GLY A 113 16.51 -6.15 7.36
N GLU A 114 15.81 -6.16 8.46
CA GLU A 114 14.39 -6.47 8.49
C GLU A 114 13.55 -5.24 8.23
N VAL A 115 12.53 -5.43 7.39
CA VAL A 115 11.50 -4.43 7.11
C VAL A 115 10.17 -5.06 7.48
N THR A 116 9.41 -4.41 8.33
CA THR A 116 8.09 -4.92 8.74
C THR A 116 7.01 -3.92 8.36
N PRO A 117 6.29 -4.17 7.26
CA PRO A 117 5.18 -3.33 6.87
C PRO A 117 3.91 -3.69 7.65
N THR A 118 3.19 -2.67 8.07
CA THR A 118 1.83 -2.80 8.59
C THR A 118 0.96 -1.74 7.95
N GLY A 119 -0.33 -1.90 8.02
CA GLY A 119 -1.21 -0.87 7.49
C GLY A 119 -2.67 -1.26 7.47
N LYS A 120 -3.46 -0.29 7.07
CA LYS A 120 -4.90 -0.43 6.91
C LYS A 120 -5.38 0.45 5.77
N TRP A 121 -6.55 0.14 5.25
CA TRP A 121 -7.21 0.93 4.23
C TRP A 121 -8.69 1.11 4.52
N GLU A 122 -9.24 2.17 4.00
CA GLU A 122 -10.68 2.41 3.96
C GLU A 122 -11.10 2.91 2.59
N GLY A 123 -12.27 2.51 2.13
CA GLY A 123 -12.86 3.06 0.93
C GLY A 123 -13.70 4.30 1.29
N VAL A 124 -13.69 5.29 0.42
CA VAL A 124 -14.50 6.50 0.61
C VAL A 124 -15.38 6.71 -0.62
N LYS A 125 -16.66 6.85 -0.38
CA LYS A 125 -17.66 7.17 -1.40
C LYS A 125 -18.14 8.59 -1.19
N VAL A 126 -18.09 9.38 -2.25
CA VAL A 126 -18.60 10.74 -2.25
C VAL A 126 -20.05 10.70 -2.74
N THR A 127 -20.95 11.15 -1.91
CA THR A 127 -22.37 11.26 -2.24
C THR A 127 -22.82 12.72 -2.23
N ASP A 128 -23.69 13.05 -3.16
CA ASP A 128 -24.28 14.37 -3.31
C ASP A 128 -25.78 14.26 -3.07
N SER A 129 -26.26 15.01 -2.12
CA SER A 129 -27.68 14.99 -1.76
C SER A 129 -28.35 16.35 -1.89
#